data_eb2c288aebcb4890aa9d6f3113611413
#
_entry.id   eb2c288aebcb4890aa9d6f3113611413
#
_cell.length_a   1.000
_cell.length_b   1.000
_cell.length_c   1.000
_cell.angle_alpha   90.00
_cell.angle_beta   90.00
_cell.angle_gamma   90.00
#
_symmetry.space_group_name_H-M   'P 1'
#
loop_
_entity.id
_entity.type
_entity.pdbx_description
1 polymer ?
#
loop_
_entity_poly.entity_id
_entity_poly.type
_entity_poly.pdbx_seq_one_letter_code
_entity_poly.pdbx_strand_id
1 'polypeptide(L)'
;MSLQRHLGQPSHRAWAIGLAVASMGAMLYVGLYQSRAVRHLWCPVFAKGCEAVADAAFAKPFSIPDGYIAAVLYGLILVLLVVPTTKLWVWVPLLVLTSAATLANFLGVRDMVNLGSYCFYCMLTTVLSPVLLLEIWRLR
;
A
#
# COMPACT_ATOMS: atom_id res chain seq x y z
N MET A 1 2.32 25.87 -24.17
CA MET A 1 1.66 25.46 -22.90
C MET A 1 1.07 24.05 -22.90
N SER A 2 0.58 23.54 -24.03
CA SER A 2 0.04 22.17 -24.10
C SER A 2 1.08 21.07 -24.06
N LEU A 3 2.29 21.31 -24.54
CA LEU A 3 3.38 20.31 -24.58
C LEU A 3 3.90 19.94 -23.18
N GLN A 4 3.93 20.91 -22.25
CA GLN A 4 4.39 20.66 -20.88
C GLN A 4 3.38 19.83 -20.06
N ARG A 5 2.09 19.92 -20.34
CA ARG A 5 1.09 19.06 -19.71
C ARG A 5 1.20 17.59 -20.14
N HIS A 6 1.58 17.36 -21.39
CA HIS A 6 1.77 16.00 -21.90
C HIS A 6 3.04 15.33 -21.37
N LEU A 7 4.07 16.08 -21.04
CA LEU A 7 5.34 15.55 -20.52
C LEU A 7 5.29 15.25 -19.01
N GLY A 8 4.41 15.93 -18.26
CA GLY A 8 4.26 15.71 -16.81
C GLY A 8 3.43 14.49 -16.45
N GLN A 9 2.41 14.16 -17.23
CA GLN A 9 1.48 13.05 -16.94
C GLN A 9 2.12 11.66 -16.99
N PRO A 10 2.91 11.28 -18.00
CA PRO A 10 3.53 9.95 -18.02
C PRO A 10 4.53 9.73 -16.88
N SER A 11 5.20 10.78 -16.41
CA SER A 11 6.11 10.70 -15.28
C SER A 11 5.38 10.43 -13.96
N HIS A 12 4.32 11.17 -13.65
CA HIS A 12 3.51 10.95 -12.44
C HIS A 12 2.84 9.58 -12.45
N ARG A 13 2.39 9.14 -13.60
CA ARG A 13 1.80 7.81 -13.75
C ARG A 13 2.83 6.70 -13.50
N ALA A 14 4.04 6.83 -14.04
CA ALA A 14 5.13 5.88 -13.81
C ALA A 14 5.50 5.81 -12.32
N TRP A 15 5.58 6.96 -11.65
CA TRP A 15 5.80 7.02 -10.21
C TRP A 15 4.68 6.34 -9.42
N ALA A 16 3.43 6.62 -9.76
CA ALA A 16 2.27 5.99 -9.11
C ALA A 16 2.28 4.47 -9.28
N ILE A 17 2.58 3.98 -10.47
CA ILE A 17 2.71 2.53 -10.74
C ILE A 17 3.84 1.93 -9.90
N GLY A 18 5.00 2.58 -9.86
CA GLY A 18 6.14 2.12 -9.04
C GLY A 18 5.81 2.05 -7.56
N LEU A 19 5.14 3.07 -7.02
CA LEU A 19 4.71 3.11 -5.63
C LEU A 19 3.68 2.01 -5.32
N ALA A 20 2.73 1.78 -6.22
CA ALA A 20 1.72 0.73 -6.06
C ALA A 20 2.35 -0.68 -6.10
N VAL A 21 3.29 -0.92 -7.00
CA VAL A 21 4.04 -2.18 -7.11
C VAL A 21 4.87 -2.43 -5.85
N ALA A 22 5.58 -1.42 -5.37
CA ALA A 22 6.38 -1.53 -4.14
C ALA A 22 5.52 -1.86 -2.93
N SER A 23 4.39 -1.17 -2.78
CA SER A 23 3.43 -1.40 -1.69
C SER A 23 2.81 -2.80 -1.77
N MET A 24 2.39 -3.21 -2.96
CA MET A 24 1.83 -4.55 -3.20
C MET A 24 2.84 -5.65 -2.84
N GLY A 25 4.08 -5.52 -3.31
CA GLY A 25 5.15 -6.49 -3.03
C GLY A 25 5.48 -6.59 -1.55
N ALA A 26 5.58 -5.45 -0.85
CA ALA A 26 5.82 -5.40 0.58
C ALA A 26 4.71 -6.11 1.36
N MET A 27 3.45 -5.81 1.06
CA MET A 27 2.32 -6.40 1.76
C MET A 27 2.09 -7.86 1.38
N LEU A 28 2.40 -8.25 0.14
CA LEU A 28 2.37 -9.65 -0.27
C LEU A 28 3.39 -10.48 0.53
N TYR A 29 4.59 -9.95 0.75
CA TYR A 29 5.61 -10.61 1.56
C TYR A 29 5.14 -10.82 3.01
N VAL A 30 4.52 -9.79 3.61
CA VAL A 30 3.91 -9.90 4.94
C VAL A 30 2.80 -10.97 4.94
N GLY A 31 1.94 -10.97 3.94
CA GLY A 31 0.87 -11.97 3.78
C GLY A 31 1.38 -13.40 3.66
N LEU A 32 2.48 -13.59 2.92
CA LEU A 32 3.13 -14.90 2.79
C LEU A 32 3.65 -15.40 4.14
N TYR A 33 4.20 -14.53 4.96
CA TYR A 33 4.59 -14.89 6.32
C TYR A 33 3.37 -15.24 7.18
N GLN A 34 2.34 -14.41 7.14
CA GLN A 34 1.11 -14.61 7.92
C GLN A 34 0.38 -15.92 7.58
N SER A 35 0.45 -16.35 6.32
CA SER A 35 -0.13 -17.61 5.86
C SER A 35 0.80 -18.83 6.07
N ARG A 36 1.96 -18.64 6.69
CA ARG A 36 2.97 -19.68 6.94
C ARG A 36 3.65 -20.22 5.67
N ALA A 37 3.51 -19.56 4.53
CA ALA A 37 4.24 -19.89 3.30
C ALA A 37 5.73 -19.56 3.43
N VAL A 38 6.07 -18.51 4.19
CA VAL A 38 7.42 -18.12 4.55
C VAL A 38 7.58 -18.23 6.07
N ARG A 39 8.67 -18.82 6.52
CA ARG A 39 8.92 -19.08 7.96
C ARG A 39 9.46 -17.88 8.72
N HIS A 40 10.18 -17.01 8.03
CA HIS A 40 10.80 -15.82 8.60
C HIS A 40 10.44 -14.58 7.81
N LEU A 41 10.07 -13.51 8.52
CA LEU A 41 9.87 -12.20 7.95
C LEU A 41 11.12 -11.36 8.25
N TRP A 42 11.94 -11.13 7.23
CA TRP A 42 13.13 -10.29 7.37
C TRP A 42 12.72 -8.84 7.62
N CYS A 43 13.23 -8.29 8.71
CA CYS A 43 12.92 -6.93 9.14
C CYS A 43 14.23 -6.15 9.31
N PRO A 44 14.55 -5.21 8.40
CA PRO A 44 15.86 -4.57 8.41
C PRO A 44 16.08 -3.58 9.56
N VAL A 45 15.02 -3.04 10.16
CA VAL A 45 15.11 -1.95 11.15
C VAL A 45 14.62 -2.39 12.54
N PHE A 46 13.55 -3.14 12.63
CA PHE A 46 12.83 -3.42 13.88
C PHE A 46 13.07 -4.85 14.42
N ALA A 47 14.08 -5.55 13.92
CA ALA A 47 14.41 -6.92 14.31
C ALA A 47 13.18 -7.85 14.28
N LYS A 48 12.66 -8.30 15.41
CA LYS A 48 11.48 -9.16 15.51
C LYS A 48 10.14 -8.39 15.50
N GLY A 49 10.17 -7.09 15.40
CA GLY A 49 8.96 -6.25 15.39
C GLY A 49 8.01 -6.56 14.24
N CYS A 50 8.54 -6.83 13.04
CA CYS A 50 7.73 -7.22 11.88
C CYS A 50 6.94 -8.50 12.15
N GLU A 51 7.55 -9.51 12.72
CA GLU A 51 6.89 -10.77 13.06
C GLU A 51 5.87 -10.59 14.18
N ALA A 52 6.21 -9.81 15.21
CA ALA A 52 5.28 -9.51 16.31
C ALA A 52 4.01 -8.81 15.82
N VAL A 53 4.12 -7.83 14.92
CA VAL A 53 2.99 -7.14 14.32
C VAL A 53 2.20 -8.08 13.40
N ALA A 54 2.88 -8.85 12.56
CA ALA A 54 2.24 -9.77 11.62
C ALA A 54 1.47 -10.89 12.33
N ASP A 55 1.92 -11.32 13.50
CA ASP A 55 1.26 -12.35 14.31
C ASP A 55 0.17 -11.79 15.24
N ALA A 56 0.04 -10.47 15.35
CA ALA A 56 -0.96 -9.83 16.22
C ALA A 56 -2.39 -10.07 15.72
N ALA A 57 -3.35 -10.04 16.63
CA ALA A 57 -4.76 -10.30 16.31
C ALA A 57 -5.34 -9.28 15.33
N PHE A 58 -4.96 -8.00 15.42
CA PHE A 58 -5.43 -6.95 14.51
C PHE A 58 -4.91 -7.12 13.07
N ALA A 59 -3.81 -7.85 12.88
CA ALA A 59 -3.24 -8.14 11.57
C ALA A 59 -3.94 -9.30 10.84
N LYS A 60 -4.93 -9.91 11.47
CA LYS A 60 -5.71 -11.02 10.90
C LYS A 60 -7.20 -10.79 11.07
N PRO A 61 -7.77 -9.68 10.50
CA PRO A 61 -9.20 -9.44 10.59
C PRO A 61 -9.96 -10.57 9.91
N PHE A 62 -11.00 -11.09 10.58
CA PHE A 62 -11.80 -12.21 10.09
C PHE A 62 -10.97 -13.47 9.77
N SER A 63 -9.85 -13.70 10.46
CA SER A 63 -8.91 -14.81 10.20
C SER A 63 -8.21 -14.77 8.83
N ILE A 64 -8.30 -13.65 8.12
CA ILE A 64 -7.63 -13.43 6.83
C ILE A 64 -6.39 -12.56 7.08
N PRO A 65 -5.19 -12.96 6.60
CA PRO A 65 -4.00 -12.13 6.73
C PRO A 65 -4.20 -10.76 6.07
N ASP A 66 -3.97 -9.68 6.80
CA ASP A 66 -4.12 -8.32 6.31
C ASP A 66 -3.13 -7.98 5.18
N GLY A 67 -1.98 -8.66 5.16
CA GLY A 67 -1.00 -8.55 4.08
C GLY A 67 -1.61 -8.92 2.72
N TYR A 68 -2.41 -9.97 2.65
CA TYR A 68 -3.11 -10.34 1.42
C TYR A 68 -4.21 -9.34 1.06
N ILE A 69 -4.96 -8.86 2.05
CA ILE A 69 -6.01 -7.86 1.83
C ILE A 69 -5.38 -6.59 1.24
N ALA A 70 -4.29 -6.12 1.82
CA ALA A 70 -3.56 -4.96 1.34
C ALA A 70 -2.95 -5.20 -0.04
N ALA A 71 -2.38 -6.38 -0.29
CA ALA A 71 -1.82 -6.74 -1.60
C ALA A 71 -2.89 -6.72 -2.70
N VAL A 72 -4.09 -7.24 -2.44
CA VAL A 72 -5.23 -7.17 -3.36
C VAL A 72 -5.65 -5.73 -3.60
N LEU A 73 -5.72 -4.92 -2.55
CA LEU A 73 -6.08 -3.50 -2.65
C LEU A 73 -5.09 -2.73 -3.54
N TYR A 74 -3.79 -2.89 -3.31
CA TYR A 74 -2.76 -2.25 -4.15
C TYR A 74 -2.75 -2.83 -5.57
N GLY A 75 -3.06 -4.11 -5.74
CA GLY A 75 -3.23 -4.74 -7.04
C GLY A 75 -4.39 -4.13 -7.84
N LEU A 76 -5.53 -3.87 -7.19
CA LEU A 76 -6.66 -3.17 -7.81
C LEU A 76 -6.29 -1.73 -8.21
N ILE A 77 -5.59 -1.02 -7.34
CA ILE A 77 -5.06 0.32 -7.65
C ILE A 77 -4.16 0.25 -8.88
N LEU A 78 -3.27 -0.73 -8.94
CA LEU A 78 -2.35 -0.92 -10.07
C LEU A 78 -3.11 -1.19 -11.38
N VAL A 79 -4.12 -2.06 -11.37
CA VAL A 79 -4.96 -2.33 -12.53
C VAL A 79 -5.66 -1.06 -13.02
N LEU A 80 -6.22 -0.28 -12.12
CA LEU A 80 -6.87 1.00 -12.47
C LEU A 80 -5.87 2.03 -13.01
N LEU A 81 -4.61 2.01 -12.54
CA LEU A 81 -3.56 2.91 -13.05
C LEU A 81 -3.13 2.58 -14.48
N VAL A 82 -3.29 1.34 -14.93
CA VAL A 82 -3.01 0.94 -16.31
C VAL A 82 -4.08 1.46 -17.27
N VAL A 83 -5.33 1.62 -16.79
CA VAL A 83 -6.42 2.20 -17.57
C VAL A 83 -6.26 3.73 -17.65
N PRO A 84 -6.61 4.39 -18.77
CA PRO A 84 -6.52 5.86 -18.85
C PRO A 84 -7.33 6.56 -17.76
N THR A 85 -6.66 7.35 -16.94
CA THR A 85 -7.23 8.03 -15.76
C THR A 85 -8.02 9.31 -16.11
N THR A 86 -8.11 9.64 -17.39
CA THR A 86 -8.88 10.79 -17.87
C THR A 86 -10.38 10.65 -17.64
N LYS A 87 -10.85 9.41 -17.47
CA LYS A 87 -12.27 9.13 -17.23
C LYS A 87 -12.58 9.20 -15.75
N LEU A 88 -13.63 9.93 -15.39
CA LEU A 88 -14.03 10.14 -14.01
C LEU A 88 -14.36 8.82 -13.29
N TRP A 89 -14.98 7.87 -13.98
CA TRP A 89 -15.34 6.58 -13.41
C TRP A 89 -14.13 5.66 -13.12
N VAL A 90 -12.95 5.98 -13.66
CA VAL A 90 -11.68 5.34 -13.29
C VAL A 90 -10.98 6.10 -12.16
N TRP A 91 -10.96 7.43 -12.25
CA TRP A 91 -10.24 8.29 -11.31
C TRP A 91 -10.89 8.29 -9.92
N VAL A 92 -12.23 8.31 -9.83
CA VAL A 92 -12.94 8.30 -8.55
C VAL A 92 -12.68 7.02 -7.74
N PRO A 93 -12.86 5.81 -8.29
CA PRO A 93 -12.48 4.59 -7.57
C PRO A 93 -11.01 4.56 -7.15
N LEU A 94 -10.12 5.06 -8.00
CA LEU A 94 -8.71 5.15 -7.70
C LEU A 94 -8.43 6.01 -6.45
N LEU A 95 -9.05 7.18 -6.36
CA LEU A 95 -8.97 8.04 -5.19
C LEU A 95 -9.56 7.38 -3.94
N VAL A 96 -10.71 6.74 -4.07
CA VAL A 96 -11.39 6.09 -2.96
C VAL A 96 -10.53 4.95 -2.41
N LEU A 97 -10.02 4.08 -3.27
CA LEU A 97 -9.18 2.95 -2.87
C LEU A 97 -7.87 3.42 -2.21
N THR A 98 -7.24 4.44 -2.79
CA THR A 98 -5.97 4.96 -2.26
C THR A 98 -6.18 5.70 -0.93
N SER A 99 -7.29 6.43 -0.79
CA SER A 99 -7.67 7.07 0.48
C SER A 99 -7.96 6.03 1.55
N ALA A 100 -8.67 4.95 1.20
CA ALA A 100 -8.94 3.84 2.10
C ALA A 100 -7.65 3.14 2.54
N ALA A 101 -6.72 2.90 1.61
CA ALA A 101 -5.41 2.32 1.92
C ALA A 101 -4.61 3.21 2.87
N THR A 102 -4.60 4.52 2.63
CA THR A 102 -3.92 5.50 3.49
C THR A 102 -4.51 5.50 4.90
N LEU A 103 -5.83 5.55 5.01
CA LEU A 103 -6.51 5.49 6.30
C LEU A 103 -6.22 4.18 7.04
N ALA A 104 -6.31 3.05 6.36
CA ALA A 104 -6.03 1.74 6.94
C ALA A 104 -4.59 1.66 7.47
N ASN A 105 -3.62 2.20 6.75
CA ASN A 105 -2.22 2.26 7.18
C ASN A 105 -2.04 3.11 8.43
N PHE A 106 -2.69 4.26 8.53
CA PHE A 106 -2.64 5.11 9.74
C PHE A 106 -3.28 4.41 10.94
N LEU A 107 -4.40 3.71 10.75
CA LEU A 107 -5.00 2.90 11.81
C LEU A 107 -4.08 1.77 12.24
N GLY A 108 -3.40 1.14 11.29
CA GLY A 108 -2.39 0.11 11.56
C GLY A 108 -1.23 0.63 12.39
N VAL A 109 -0.75 1.84 12.12
CA VAL A 109 0.29 2.50 12.95
C VAL A 109 -0.20 2.71 14.38
N ARG A 110 -1.44 3.18 14.56
CA ARG A 110 -2.03 3.31 15.87
C ARG A 110 -2.04 1.99 16.65
N ASP A 111 -2.42 0.90 15.96
CA ASP A 111 -2.44 -0.42 16.56
C ASP A 111 -1.03 -0.94 16.89
N MET A 112 -0.05 -0.63 16.05
CA MET A 112 1.37 -0.93 16.34
C MET A 112 1.88 -0.17 17.57
N VAL A 113 1.51 1.10 17.72
CA VAL A 113 1.87 1.89 18.91
C VAL A 113 1.26 1.26 20.17
N ASN A 114 0.01 0.84 20.11
CA ASN A 114 -0.66 0.16 21.23
C ASN A 114 -0.03 -1.19 21.57
N LEU A 115 0.45 -1.91 20.55
CA LEU A 115 1.14 -3.19 20.73
C LEU A 115 2.57 -3.01 21.28
N GLY A 116 3.20 -1.86 21.02
CA GLY A 116 4.59 -1.59 21.38
C GLY A 116 5.62 -2.21 20.42
N SER A 117 5.20 -2.67 19.26
CA SER A 117 6.06 -3.25 18.22
C SER A 117 5.74 -2.65 16.86
N TYR A 118 6.77 -2.50 16.02
CA TYR A 118 6.64 -1.85 14.71
C TYR A 118 7.07 -2.80 13.59
N CYS A 119 6.34 -2.72 12.47
CA CYS A 119 6.62 -3.47 11.26
C CYS A 119 7.22 -2.53 10.21
N PHE A 120 8.41 -2.85 9.69
CA PHE A 120 9.06 -2.06 8.64
C PHE A 120 8.19 -1.94 7.39
N TYR A 121 7.60 -3.03 6.92
CA TYR A 121 6.77 -3.04 5.71
C TYR A 121 5.48 -2.24 5.88
N CYS A 122 4.87 -2.30 7.05
CA CYS A 122 3.67 -1.52 7.36
C CYS A 122 4.00 -0.02 7.47
N MET A 123 5.13 0.33 8.06
CA MET A 123 5.60 1.72 8.12
C MET A 123 5.96 2.23 6.72
N LEU A 124 6.58 1.39 5.89
CA LEU A 124 6.89 1.72 4.50
C LEU A 124 5.62 2.04 3.71
N THR A 125 4.61 1.18 3.77
CA THR A 125 3.33 1.42 3.08
C THR A 125 2.59 2.63 3.64
N THR A 126 2.73 2.92 4.92
CA THR A 126 2.15 4.12 5.55
C THR A 126 2.76 5.40 4.97
N VAL A 127 4.04 5.39 4.62
CA VAL A 127 4.70 6.52 3.95
C VAL A 127 4.34 6.55 2.47
N LEU A 128 4.33 5.41 1.80
CA LEU A 128 4.08 5.33 0.35
C LEU A 128 2.63 5.67 -0.02
N SER A 129 1.65 5.33 0.83
CA SER A 129 0.22 5.54 0.52
C SER A 129 -0.16 7.01 0.32
N PRO A 130 0.20 7.95 1.21
CA PRO A 130 -0.12 9.37 0.98
C PRO A 130 0.62 9.95 -0.22
N VAL A 131 1.85 9.50 -0.49
CA VAL A 131 2.59 9.91 -1.69
C VAL A 131 1.89 9.40 -2.95
N LEU A 132 1.44 8.15 -2.94
CA LEU A 132 0.65 7.56 -4.03
C LEU A 132 -0.66 8.32 -4.24
N LEU A 133 -1.36 8.66 -3.16
CA LEU A 133 -2.59 9.46 -3.23
C LEU A 133 -2.33 10.83 -3.86
N LEU A 134 -1.24 11.49 -3.50
CA LEU A 134 -0.84 12.78 -4.07
C LEU A 134 -0.54 12.65 -5.57
N GLU A 135 0.18 11.60 -5.98
CA GLU A 135 0.47 11.36 -7.40
C GLU A 135 -0.82 11.10 -8.21
N ILE A 136 -1.76 10.32 -7.66
CA ILE A 136 -3.06 10.07 -8.28
C ILE A 136 -3.88 11.36 -8.40
N TRP A 137 -3.83 12.21 -7.38
CA TRP A 137 -4.48 13.53 -7.43
C TRP A 137 -3.93 14.38 -8.57
N ARG A 138 -2.63 14.34 -8.78
CA ARG A 138 -1.95 15.10 -9.86
C ARG A 138 -2.22 14.55 -11.27
N LEU A 139 -2.69 13.31 -11.40
CA LEU A 139 -3.01 12.71 -12.70
C LEU A 139 -4.25 13.32 -13.37
N ARG A 140 -5.03 14.08 -12.65
CA ARG A 140 -6.15 14.82 -13.21
C ARG A 140 -5.77 16.28 -13.45
#